data_90a5e03eb66a33814aba87c7ce8092fe
#
_entry.id   90a5e03eb66a33814aba87c7ce8092fe
#
_cell.length_a   1.000
_cell.length_b   1.000
_cell.length_c   1.000
_cell.angle_alpha   90.00
_cell.angle_beta   90.00
_cell.angle_gamma   90.00
#
_symmetry.space_group_name_H-M   'P 1'
#
loop_
_entity.id
_entity.type
_entity.pdbx_description
1 polymer ?
#
loop_
_entity_poly.entity_id
_entity_poly.type
_entity_poly.pdbx_seq_one_letter_code
_entity_poly.pdbx_strand_id
1 'polypeptide(L)'
;VRNMEVTFGSKRHPFVAVHDVSFDIYKGETFGLVGESGSGKTTIGRAIIRINPMSAGEVFFNGERISGKISKELDKQVTQNIQMIFQDPMASLNERAKVDYIVSEGLQNVRKDLSKEERSKMVEQALLDVGLLPEFASRFPHEFSGGQRQRIGIARALIMEPEFIIADEPISALDVSIRAQVLNLMSKLQKEHG
;
A
#
# COMPACT_ATOMS: atom_id res chain seq x y z
N VAL A 1 16.35 3.76 -4.16
CA VAL A 1 16.57 2.45 -4.80
C VAL A 1 17.86 2.49 -5.57
N ARG A 2 18.66 1.43 -5.46
CA ARG A 2 19.98 1.30 -6.13
C ARG A 2 20.11 -0.06 -6.77
N ASN A 3 20.33 -0.06 -8.07
CA ASN A 3 20.61 -1.25 -8.90
C ASN A 3 19.67 -2.42 -8.61
N MET A 4 18.37 -2.13 -8.44
CA MET A 4 17.36 -3.14 -8.11
C MET A 4 17.24 -4.16 -9.24
N GLU A 5 17.34 -5.43 -8.87
CA GLU A 5 17.03 -6.55 -9.74
C GLU A 5 16.05 -7.50 -9.07
N VAL A 6 15.04 -7.94 -9.82
CA VAL A 6 14.08 -8.95 -9.35
C VAL A 6 13.95 -10.03 -10.41
N THR A 7 14.31 -11.24 -10.02
CA THR A 7 14.26 -12.43 -10.87
C THR A 7 13.32 -13.46 -10.29
N PHE A 8 12.39 -13.95 -11.08
CA PHE A 8 11.46 -15.03 -10.75
C PHE A 8 11.87 -16.34 -11.44
N GLY A 9 11.26 -17.41 -11.04
CA GLY A 9 11.46 -18.73 -11.62
C GLY A 9 12.58 -19.54 -10.94
N SER A 10 12.97 -20.63 -11.57
CA SER A 10 14.03 -21.51 -11.07
C SER A 10 15.40 -21.09 -11.61
N LYS A 11 16.46 -21.59 -10.99
CA LYS A 11 17.84 -21.39 -11.52
C LYS A 11 18.02 -21.87 -12.96
N ARG A 12 17.18 -22.81 -13.44
CA ARG A 12 17.25 -23.34 -14.82
C ARG A 12 16.46 -22.51 -15.82
N HIS A 13 15.43 -21.79 -15.33
CA HIS A 13 14.56 -20.93 -16.15
C HIS A 13 14.29 -19.63 -15.40
N PRO A 14 15.29 -18.74 -15.29
CA PRO A 14 15.11 -17.44 -14.65
C PRO A 14 14.34 -16.50 -15.57
N PHE A 15 13.44 -15.71 -14.98
CA PHE A 15 12.77 -14.60 -15.64
C PHE A 15 13.11 -13.31 -14.89
N VAL A 16 13.89 -12.44 -15.52
CA VAL A 16 14.26 -11.14 -14.98
C VAL A 16 13.13 -10.16 -15.21
N ALA A 17 12.38 -9.84 -14.17
CA ALA A 17 11.25 -8.92 -14.24
C ALA A 17 11.64 -7.45 -14.04
N VAL A 18 12.72 -7.19 -13.31
CA VAL A 18 13.32 -5.87 -13.09
C VAL A 18 14.83 -6.02 -13.23
N HIS A 19 15.48 -5.17 -14.01
CA HIS A 19 16.91 -5.20 -14.26
C HIS A 19 17.53 -3.82 -14.07
N ASP A 20 18.48 -3.72 -13.13
CA ASP A 20 19.33 -2.56 -12.88
C ASP A 20 18.58 -1.22 -12.75
N VAL A 21 17.53 -1.16 -11.91
CA VAL A 21 16.73 0.03 -11.72
C VAL A 21 17.22 0.83 -10.52
N SER A 22 17.48 2.12 -10.75
CA SER A 22 17.91 3.06 -9.70
C SER A 22 17.11 4.35 -9.79
N PHE A 23 16.62 4.85 -8.65
CA PHE A 23 15.93 6.15 -8.53
C PHE A 23 15.87 6.60 -7.08
N ASP A 24 15.63 7.89 -6.89
CA ASP A 24 15.36 8.50 -5.60
C ASP A 24 13.96 9.11 -5.60
N ILE A 25 13.31 9.08 -4.43
CA ILE A 25 12.03 9.76 -4.17
C ILE A 25 12.26 10.63 -2.94
N TYR A 26 11.90 11.91 -3.04
CA TYR A 26 12.09 12.88 -1.96
C TYR A 26 10.80 13.06 -1.15
N LYS A 27 10.95 13.45 0.12
CA LYS A 27 9.81 13.72 1.00
C LYS A 27 8.88 14.78 0.37
N GLY A 28 7.57 14.50 0.37
CA GLY A 28 6.56 15.37 -0.22
C GLY A 28 6.46 15.28 -1.75
N GLU A 29 7.26 14.44 -2.40
CA GLU A 29 7.24 14.25 -3.85
C GLU A 29 6.15 13.25 -4.26
N THR A 30 5.49 13.51 -5.39
CA THR A 30 4.72 12.52 -6.12
C THR A 30 5.55 11.99 -7.28
N PHE A 31 6.10 10.80 -7.13
CA PHE A 31 6.91 10.14 -8.15
C PHE A 31 6.05 9.24 -9.04
N GLY A 32 6.08 9.47 -10.35
CA GLY A 32 5.34 8.67 -11.33
C GLY A 32 6.22 7.62 -12.02
N LEU A 33 5.94 6.34 -11.76
CA LEU A 33 6.58 5.24 -12.48
C LEU A 33 5.72 4.84 -13.68
N VAL A 34 6.21 5.08 -14.90
CA VAL A 34 5.49 4.87 -16.15
C VAL A 34 6.14 3.77 -16.97
N GLY A 35 5.34 2.98 -17.67
CA GLY A 35 5.80 1.92 -18.55
C GLY A 35 4.65 1.06 -19.04
N GLU A 36 4.90 0.23 -20.04
CA GLU A 36 3.90 -0.70 -20.61
C GLU A 36 3.43 -1.75 -19.58
N SER A 37 2.31 -2.41 -19.88
CA SER A 37 1.86 -3.56 -19.08
C SER A 37 2.94 -4.66 -19.10
N GLY A 38 3.25 -5.22 -17.92
CA GLY A 38 4.30 -6.23 -17.79
C GLY A 38 5.73 -5.67 -17.69
N SER A 39 5.95 -4.34 -17.71
CA SER A 39 7.29 -3.74 -17.60
C SER A 39 7.92 -3.79 -16.19
N GLY A 40 7.26 -4.43 -15.22
CA GLY A 40 7.81 -4.60 -13.88
C GLY A 40 7.40 -3.55 -12.85
N LYS A 41 6.52 -2.58 -13.16
CA LYS A 41 6.08 -1.51 -12.21
C LYS A 41 5.57 -2.06 -10.89
N THR A 42 4.59 -2.95 -10.94
CA THR A 42 4.06 -3.65 -9.75
C THR A 42 5.13 -4.43 -9.01
N THR A 43 6.05 -5.05 -9.74
CA THR A 43 7.16 -5.82 -9.17
C THR A 43 8.10 -4.92 -8.38
N ILE A 44 8.43 -3.73 -8.89
CA ILE A 44 9.24 -2.72 -8.18
C ILE A 44 8.55 -2.31 -6.87
N GLY A 45 7.28 -1.92 -6.93
CA GLY A 45 6.52 -1.54 -5.73
C GLY A 45 6.50 -2.66 -4.68
N ARG A 46 6.22 -3.89 -5.11
CA ARG A 46 6.20 -5.07 -4.21
C ARG A 46 7.58 -5.45 -3.68
N ALA A 47 8.66 -5.14 -4.40
CA ALA A 47 10.01 -5.34 -3.92
C ALA A 47 10.39 -4.31 -2.84
N ILE A 48 9.98 -3.05 -3.00
CA ILE A 48 10.21 -1.99 -2.00
C ILE A 48 9.55 -2.36 -0.67
N ILE A 49 8.28 -2.82 -0.68
CA ILE A 49 7.57 -3.28 0.53
C ILE A 49 7.92 -4.71 0.94
N ARG A 50 8.94 -5.31 0.33
CA ARG A 50 9.51 -6.63 0.68
C ARG A 50 8.58 -7.84 0.48
N ILE A 51 7.51 -7.70 -0.31
CA ILE A 51 6.66 -8.84 -0.74
C ILE A 51 7.42 -9.70 -1.73
N ASN A 52 8.07 -9.08 -2.73
CA ASN A 52 8.92 -9.79 -3.68
C ASN A 52 10.39 -9.71 -3.23
N PRO A 53 11.08 -10.85 -3.10
CA PRO A 53 12.51 -10.82 -2.82
C PRO A 53 13.28 -10.24 -4.02
N MET A 54 14.25 -9.39 -3.73
CA MET A 54 15.20 -8.89 -4.73
C MET A 54 16.31 -9.92 -4.97
N SER A 55 16.74 -10.06 -6.21
CA SER A 55 17.92 -10.88 -6.58
C SER A 55 19.23 -10.10 -6.44
N ALA A 56 19.19 -8.78 -6.65
CA ALA A 56 20.32 -7.88 -6.44
C ALA A 56 19.84 -6.44 -6.14
N GLY A 57 20.77 -5.58 -5.74
CA GLY A 57 20.53 -4.17 -5.44
C GLY A 57 20.11 -3.89 -4.01
N GLU A 58 19.80 -2.63 -3.74
CA GLU A 58 19.48 -2.15 -2.40
C GLU A 58 18.31 -1.15 -2.42
N VAL A 59 17.53 -1.18 -1.35
CA VAL A 59 16.47 -0.20 -1.07
C VAL A 59 16.79 0.46 0.26
N PHE A 60 16.74 1.79 0.28
CA PHE A 60 16.92 2.61 1.48
C PHE A 60 15.63 3.38 1.75
N PHE A 61 15.28 3.50 3.02
CA PHE A 61 14.20 4.34 3.51
C PHE A 61 14.74 5.22 4.63
N ASN A 62 14.61 6.55 4.49
CA ASN A 62 15.18 7.53 5.42
C ASN A 62 16.68 7.31 5.71
N GLY A 63 17.45 6.90 4.69
CA GLY A 63 18.89 6.63 4.80
C GLY A 63 19.23 5.24 5.36
N GLU A 64 18.27 4.48 5.85
CA GLU A 64 18.48 3.13 6.38
C GLU A 64 18.17 2.06 5.33
N ARG A 65 19.05 1.06 5.17
CA ARG A 65 18.83 -0.02 4.23
C ARG A 65 17.74 -0.97 4.72
N ILE A 66 16.66 -1.10 3.94
CA ILE A 66 15.52 -1.95 4.25
C ILE A 66 15.46 -3.23 3.41
N SER A 67 16.34 -3.38 2.41
CA SER A 67 16.43 -4.59 1.59
C SER A 67 17.22 -5.71 2.26
N GLY A 68 16.98 -6.96 1.86
CA GLY A 68 17.67 -8.13 2.39
C GLY A 68 17.24 -8.50 3.81
N LYS A 69 18.18 -9.01 4.60
CA LYS A 69 17.92 -9.39 6.00
C LYS A 69 18.02 -8.15 6.90
N ILE A 70 16.97 -7.84 7.62
CA ILE A 70 16.88 -6.71 8.55
C ILE A 70 16.42 -7.19 9.95
N SER A 71 16.55 -6.33 10.97
CA SER A 71 16.05 -6.61 12.31
C SER A 71 14.51 -6.65 12.35
N LYS A 72 13.95 -7.27 13.39
CA LYS A 72 12.49 -7.29 13.59
C LYS A 72 11.93 -5.90 13.87
N GLU A 73 12.70 -5.06 14.55
CA GLU A 73 12.34 -3.67 14.85
C GLU A 73 12.24 -2.85 13.57
N LEU A 74 13.24 -2.96 12.69
CA LEU A 74 13.23 -2.26 11.40
C LEU A 74 12.13 -2.80 10.49
N ASP A 75 11.89 -4.11 10.46
CA ASP A 75 10.79 -4.72 9.69
C ASP A 75 9.42 -4.18 10.14
N LYS A 76 9.22 -4.00 11.44
CA LYS A 76 8.02 -3.39 12.01
C LYS A 76 7.88 -1.92 11.59
N GLN A 77 8.95 -1.14 11.62
CA GLN A 77 8.96 0.25 11.16
C GLN A 77 8.64 0.36 9.67
N VAL A 78 9.27 -0.47 8.83
CA VAL A 78 8.99 -0.53 7.39
C VAL A 78 7.52 -0.87 7.13
N THR A 79 6.98 -1.87 7.84
CA THR A 79 5.58 -2.27 7.72
C THR A 79 4.61 -1.14 8.12
N GLN A 80 4.97 -0.31 9.09
CA GLN A 80 4.16 0.83 9.49
C GLN A 80 4.27 1.99 8.50
N ASN A 81 5.51 2.36 8.14
CA ASN A 81 5.79 3.62 7.45
C ASN A 81 5.67 3.52 5.92
N ILE A 82 5.69 2.33 5.35
CA ILE A 82 5.53 2.12 3.90
C ILE A 82 4.29 1.28 3.66
N GLN A 83 3.28 1.86 3.00
CA GLN A 83 2.03 1.19 2.70
C GLN A 83 1.81 1.10 1.19
N MET A 84 1.03 0.09 0.76
CA MET A 84 0.69 -0.10 -0.64
C MET A 84 -0.82 -0.15 -0.85
N ILE A 85 -1.28 0.66 -1.80
CA ILE A 85 -2.63 0.61 -2.36
C ILE A 85 -2.57 -0.26 -3.61
N PHE A 86 -3.26 -1.40 -3.58
CA PHE A 86 -3.20 -2.39 -4.64
C PHE A 86 -4.13 -2.05 -5.81
N GLN A 87 -3.78 -2.53 -6.99
CA GLN A 87 -4.52 -2.33 -8.24
C GLN A 87 -5.95 -2.88 -8.19
N ASP A 88 -6.11 -4.10 -7.65
CA ASP A 88 -7.40 -4.77 -7.57
C ASP A 88 -7.93 -4.74 -6.11
N PRO A 89 -8.95 -3.89 -5.84
CA PRO A 89 -9.55 -3.83 -4.53
C PRO A 89 -10.30 -5.11 -4.17
N MET A 90 -10.77 -5.88 -5.16
CA MET A 90 -11.48 -7.15 -4.95
C MET A 90 -10.53 -8.23 -4.42
N ALA A 91 -9.37 -8.39 -5.05
CA ALA A 91 -8.38 -9.36 -4.65
C ALA A 91 -7.61 -8.97 -3.38
N SER A 92 -7.61 -7.68 -3.01
CA SER A 92 -6.83 -7.17 -1.88
C SER A 92 -7.56 -7.15 -0.54
N LEU A 93 -8.89 -7.31 -0.53
CA LEU A 93 -9.70 -7.31 0.68
C LEU A 93 -10.18 -8.73 1.01
N ASN A 94 -10.14 -9.10 2.28
CA ASN A 94 -10.68 -10.38 2.75
C ASN A 94 -12.21 -10.33 2.78
N GLU A 95 -12.88 -10.96 1.82
CA GLU A 95 -14.35 -10.99 1.68
C GLU A 95 -15.08 -11.61 2.89
N ARG A 96 -14.37 -12.34 3.75
CA ARG A 96 -14.93 -12.99 4.95
C ARG A 96 -14.75 -12.18 6.22
N ALA A 97 -14.06 -11.05 6.14
CA ALA A 97 -13.81 -10.14 7.26
C ALA A 97 -14.65 -8.88 7.12
N LYS A 98 -15.04 -8.30 8.25
CA LYS A 98 -15.70 -6.99 8.27
C LYS A 98 -14.70 -5.87 7.99
N VAL A 99 -15.21 -4.75 7.52
CA VAL A 99 -14.40 -3.56 7.18
C VAL A 99 -13.58 -3.06 8.37
N ASP A 100 -14.13 -3.07 9.59
CA ASP A 100 -13.40 -2.71 10.80
C ASP A 100 -12.13 -3.53 11.00
N TYR A 101 -12.24 -4.86 10.82
CA TYR A 101 -11.09 -5.76 10.90
C TYR A 101 -10.09 -5.50 9.78
N ILE A 102 -10.56 -5.39 8.52
CA ILE A 102 -9.70 -5.18 7.35
C ILE A 102 -8.89 -3.89 7.49
N VAL A 103 -9.54 -2.81 7.90
CA VAL A 103 -8.87 -1.50 8.05
C VAL A 103 -7.90 -1.51 9.23
N SER A 104 -8.27 -2.15 10.36
CA SER A 104 -7.45 -2.15 11.58
C SER A 104 -6.41 -3.27 11.67
N GLU A 105 -6.37 -4.23 10.74
CA GLU A 105 -5.50 -5.41 10.81
C GLU A 105 -4.02 -5.04 10.98
N GLY A 106 -3.54 -4.04 10.23
CA GLY A 106 -2.18 -3.53 10.35
C GLY A 106 -1.87 -3.00 11.75
N LEU A 107 -2.78 -2.22 12.32
CA LEU A 107 -2.63 -1.67 13.68
C LEU A 107 -2.55 -2.78 14.74
N GLN A 108 -3.32 -3.85 14.61
CA GLN A 108 -3.30 -4.95 15.57
C GLN A 108 -1.93 -5.62 15.67
N ASN A 109 -1.17 -5.62 14.57
CA ASN A 109 0.17 -6.21 14.51
C ASN A 109 1.27 -5.24 15.00
N VAL A 110 1.12 -3.95 14.72
CA VAL A 110 2.15 -2.93 14.95
C VAL A 110 1.91 -2.14 16.24
N ARG A 111 0.65 -1.80 16.54
CA ARG A 111 0.24 -0.96 17.67
C ARG A 111 -0.53 -1.78 18.71
N LYS A 112 0.17 -2.69 19.36
CA LYS A 112 -0.41 -3.55 20.42
C LYS A 112 -0.76 -2.78 21.70
N ASP A 113 -0.29 -1.55 21.81
CA ASP A 113 -0.56 -0.60 22.89
C ASP A 113 -2.00 -0.04 22.86
N LEU A 114 -2.66 -0.06 21.68
CA LEU A 114 -3.99 0.50 21.52
C LEU A 114 -5.09 -0.42 22.07
N SER A 115 -6.01 0.17 22.82
CA SER A 115 -7.25 -0.47 23.25
C SER A 115 -8.18 -0.75 22.04
N LYS A 116 -9.19 -1.58 22.27
CA LYS A 116 -10.20 -1.85 21.24
C LYS A 116 -10.99 -0.59 20.86
N GLU A 117 -11.31 0.23 21.84
CA GLU A 117 -12.04 1.48 21.69
C GLU A 117 -11.25 2.50 20.89
N GLU A 118 -9.96 2.65 21.16
CA GLU A 118 -9.07 3.54 20.40
C GLU A 118 -8.95 3.10 18.96
N ARG A 119 -8.77 1.79 18.69
CA ARG A 119 -8.75 1.26 17.32
C ARG A 119 -10.05 1.50 16.58
N SER A 120 -11.21 1.32 17.26
CA SER A 120 -12.52 1.58 16.65
C SER A 120 -12.64 3.04 16.20
N LYS A 121 -12.23 3.99 17.04
CA LYS A 121 -12.23 5.42 16.69
C LYS A 121 -11.30 5.73 15.52
N MET A 122 -10.13 5.11 15.47
CA MET A 122 -9.21 5.27 14.33
C MET A 122 -9.81 4.72 13.04
N VAL A 123 -10.51 3.57 13.10
CA VAL A 123 -11.22 3.02 11.92
C VAL A 123 -12.32 3.97 11.45
N GLU A 124 -13.13 4.48 12.37
CA GLU A 124 -14.19 5.44 12.05
C GLU A 124 -13.64 6.69 11.37
N GLN A 125 -12.54 7.24 11.90
CA GLN A 125 -11.87 8.40 11.32
C GLN A 125 -11.29 8.08 9.94
N ALA A 126 -10.59 6.96 9.78
CA ALA A 126 -10.03 6.53 8.50
C ALA A 126 -11.11 6.34 7.42
N LEU A 127 -12.31 5.86 7.79
CA LEU A 127 -13.44 5.76 6.87
C LEU A 127 -13.97 7.15 6.48
N LEU A 128 -14.07 8.08 7.43
CA LEU A 128 -14.47 9.47 7.16
C LEU A 128 -13.50 10.17 6.24
N ASP A 129 -12.19 9.98 6.44
CA ASP A 129 -11.12 10.60 5.64
C ASP A 129 -11.22 10.19 4.15
N VAL A 130 -11.69 8.98 3.88
CA VAL A 130 -11.94 8.50 2.51
C VAL A 130 -13.38 8.73 2.02
N GLY A 131 -14.19 9.46 2.77
CA GLY A 131 -15.58 9.79 2.41
C GLY A 131 -16.54 8.60 2.50
N LEU A 132 -16.31 7.69 3.42
CA LEU A 132 -17.20 6.59 3.78
C LEU A 132 -17.85 6.85 5.15
N LEU A 133 -19.04 6.29 5.35
CA LEU A 133 -19.75 6.42 6.64
C LEU A 133 -19.10 5.48 7.69
N PRO A 134 -18.93 5.93 8.95
CA PRO A 134 -18.39 5.09 10.03
C PRO A 134 -19.17 3.79 10.26
N GLU A 135 -20.49 3.80 10.08
CA GLU A 135 -21.38 2.65 10.20
C GLU A 135 -21.03 1.51 9.22
N PHE A 136 -20.29 1.82 8.13
CA PHE A 136 -19.81 0.83 7.17
C PHE A 136 -18.75 -0.11 7.76
N ALA A 137 -18.14 0.24 8.90
CA ALA A 137 -17.19 -0.60 9.62
C ALA A 137 -17.74 -2.01 9.93
N SER A 138 -19.05 -2.13 10.17
CA SER A 138 -19.72 -3.39 10.51
C SER A 138 -20.07 -4.29 9.31
N ARG A 139 -19.91 -3.79 8.08
CA ARG A 139 -20.27 -4.49 6.83
C ARG A 139 -19.13 -5.30 6.25
N PHE A 140 -19.45 -6.13 5.27
CA PHE A 140 -18.50 -6.96 4.52
C PHE A 140 -18.17 -6.33 3.16
N PRO A 141 -16.98 -6.61 2.57
CA PRO A 141 -16.56 -6.03 1.28
C PRO A 141 -17.56 -6.26 0.14
N HIS A 142 -18.20 -7.42 0.06
CA HIS A 142 -19.17 -7.74 -1.00
C HIS A 142 -20.42 -6.83 -1.02
N GLU A 143 -20.69 -6.08 0.05
CA GLU A 143 -21.79 -5.14 0.14
C GLU A 143 -21.48 -3.77 -0.49
N PHE A 144 -20.26 -3.57 -1.02
CA PHE A 144 -19.76 -2.29 -1.52
C PHE A 144 -19.49 -2.31 -3.03
N SER A 145 -19.64 -1.14 -3.66
CA SER A 145 -19.21 -0.92 -5.03
C SER A 145 -17.69 -0.98 -5.17
N GLY A 146 -17.17 -1.16 -6.39
CA GLY A 146 -15.73 -1.18 -6.66
C GLY A 146 -15.01 0.09 -6.14
N GLY A 147 -15.61 1.27 -6.35
CA GLY A 147 -15.05 2.53 -5.85
C GLY A 147 -15.05 2.64 -4.32
N GLN A 148 -16.07 2.12 -3.65
CA GLN A 148 -16.10 2.07 -2.19
C GLN A 148 -15.07 1.08 -1.64
N ARG A 149 -14.89 -0.08 -2.26
CA ARG A 149 -13.83 -1.05 -1.90
C ARG A 149 -12.44 -0.46 -2.08
N GLN A 150 -12.21 0.32 -3.15
CA GLN A 150 -10.95 1.04 -3.33
C GLN A 150 -10.71 2.03 -2.19
N ARG A 151 -11.73 2.77 -1.76
CA ARG A 151 -11.62 3.69 -0.61
C ARG A 151 -11.37 2.94 0.70
N ILE A 152 -11.93 1.75 0.90
CA ILE A 152 -11.60 0.88 2.04
C ILE A 152 -10.11 0.48 1.99
N GLY A 153 -9.59 0.13 0.81
CA GLY A 153 -8.16 -0.16 0.62
C GLY A 153 -7.25 1.03 0.92
N ILE A 154 -7.69 2.25 0.56
CA ILE A 154 -6.98 3.50 0.91
C ILE A 154 -7.04 3.74 2.42
N ALA A 155 -8.21 3.61 3.06
CA ALA A 155 -8.36 3.75 4.52
C ALA A 155 -7.44 2.78 5.28
N ARG A 156 -7.34 1.52 4.82
CA ARG A 156 -6.43 0.51 5.37
C ARG A 156 -4.95 0.94 5.32
N ALA A 157 -4.54 1.61 4.25
CA ALA A 157 -3.18 2.12 4.14
C ALA A 157 -2.97 3.35 5.04
N LEU A 158 -3.92 4.28 5.07
CA LEU A 158 -3.82 5.55 5.80
C LEU A 158 -3.86 5.40 7.32
N ILE A 159 -4.63 4.44 7.85
CA ILE A 159 -4.76 4.23 9.30
C ILE A 159 -3.42 3.90 9.98
N MET A 160 -2.44 3.44 9.18
CA MET A 160 -1.08 3.18 9.64
C MET A 160 -0.25 4.46 9.80
N GLU A 161 -0.77 5.63 9.35
CA GLU A 161 -0.05 6.91 9.32
C GLU A 161 1.31 6.80 8.62
N PRO A 162 1.34 6.28 7.38
CA PRO A 162 2.59 5.99 6.69
C PRO A 162 3.28 7.27 6.22
N GLU A 163 4.62 7.24 6.17
CA GLU A 163 5.43 8.29 5.55
C GLU A 163 5.53 8.14 4.02
N PHE A 164 5.29 6.92 3.51
CA PHE A 164 5.39 6.62 2.08
C PHE A 164 4.28 5.69 1.61
N ILE A 165 3.58 6.08 0.55
CA ILE A 165 2.52 5.28 -0.07
C ILE A 165 2.90 4.92 -1.50
N ILE A 166 2.85 3.64 -1.81
CA ILE A 166 2.97 3.11 -3.16
C ILE A 166 1.56 2.84 -3.69
N ALA A 167 1.15 3.54 -4.74
CA ALA A 167 -0.13 3.33 -5.40
C ALA A 167 0.07 2.56 -6.71
N ASP A 168 -0.29 1.28 -6.72
CA ASP A 168 -0.17 0.41 -7.90
C ASP A 168 -1.45 0.49 -8.72
N GLU A 169 -1.46 1.33 -9.76
CA GLU A 169 -2.60 1.56 -10.65
C GLU A 169 -3.96 1.69 -9.93
N PRO A 170 -4.08 2.53 -8.90
CA PRO A 170 -5.21 2.51 -7.93
C PRO A 170 -6.57 2.84 -8.55
N ILE A 171 -6.61 3.20 -9.82
CA ILE A 171 -7.81 3.63 -10.54
C ILE A 171 -8.11 2.77 -11.79
N SER A 172 -7.24 1.83 -12.17
CA SER A 172 -7.34 1.09 -13.43
C SER A 172 -8.63 0.26 -13.55
N ALA A 173 -9.07 -0.33 -12.45
CA ALA A 173 -10.28 -1.16 -12.37
C ALA A 173 -11.58 -0.38 -12.10
N LEU A 174 -11.52 0.97 -12.05
CA LEU A 174 -12.66 1.81 -11.69
C LEU A 174 -13.30 2.48 -12.90
N ASP A 175 -14.60 2.77 -12.80
CA ASP A 175 -15.34 3.58 -13.79
C ASP A 175 -14.78 5.01 -13.88
N VAL A 176 -14.89 5.64 -15.05
CA VAL A 176 -14.31 6.96 -15.34
C VAL A 176 -14.71 8.03 -14.32
N SER A 177 -15.99 8.06 -13.91
CA SER A 177 -16.52 9.01 -12.92
C SER A 177 -15.90 8.82 -11.54
N ILE A 178 -15.59 7.58 -11.16
CA ILE A 178 -15.00 7.24 -9.87
C ILE A 178 -13.49 7.49 -9.86
N ARG A 179 -12.79 7.32 -11.00
CA ARG A 179 -11.35 7.59 -11.10
C ARG A 179 -10.99 9.00 -10.64
N ALA A 180 -11.70 10.01 -11.14
CA ALA A 180 -11.45 11.41 -10.75
C ALA A 180 -11.65 11.64 -9.25
N GLN A 181 -12.68 11.01 -8.66
CA GLN A 181 -12.94 11.13 -7.22
C GLN A 181 -11.80 10.51 -6.39
N VAL A 182 -11.30 9.33 -6.78
CA VAL A 182 -10.20 8.66 -6.06
C VAL A 182 -8.90 9.45 -6.20
N LEU A 183 -8.56 9.97 -7.40
CA LEU A 183 -7.38 10.81 -7.61
C LEU A 183 -7.43 12.11 -6.79
N ASN A 184 -8.58 12.79 -6.77
CA ASN A 184 -8.78 13.99 -5.97
C ASN A 184 -8.64 13.69 -4.47
N LEU A 185 -9.19 12.55 -4.01
CA LEU A 185 -9.01 12.09 -2.65
C LEU A 185 -7.54 11.88 -2.31
N MET A 186 -6.79 11.15 -3.13
CA MET A 186 -5.35 10.91 -2.90
C MET A 186 -4.56 12.21 -2.89
N SER A 187 -4.84 13.14 -3.81
CA SER A 187 -4.19 14.46 -3.82
C SER A 187 -4.50 15.29 -2.58
N LYS A 188 -5.74 15.23 -2.08
CA LYS A 188 -6.15 15.88 -0.84
C LYS A 188 -5.37 15.30 0.35
N LEU A 189 -5.37 13.98 0.47
CA LEU A 189 -4.71 13.28 1.58
C LEU A 189 -3.20 13.53 1.60
N GLN A 190 -2.54 13.56 0.44
CA GLN A 190 -1.12 13.93 0.35
C GLN A 190 -0.86 15.35 0.85
N LYS A 191 -1.72 16.31 0.55
CA LYS A 191 -1.57 17.70 1.03
C LYS A 191 -1.80 17.84 2.53
N GLU A 192 -2.66 17.00 3.11
CA GLU A 192 -3.02 17.05 4.53
C GLU A 192 -2.02 16.30 5.42
N HIS A 193 -1.43 15.23 4.91
CA HIS A 193 -0.55 14.33 5.67
C HIS A 193 0.94 14.39 5.25
N GLY A 194 1.26 14.98 4.12
CA GLY A 194 2.62 15.11 3.58
C GLY A 194 2.94 13.99 2.64
#